data_eddbff567a3c0e09504054703fed7396
#
_entry.id   eddbff567a3c0e09504054703fed7396
#
_cell.length_a   1.000
_cell.length_b   1.000
_cell.length_c   1.000
_cell.angle_alpha   90.00
_cell.angle_beta   90.00
_cell.angle_gamma   90.00
#
_symmetry.space_group_name_H-M   'P 1'
#
loop_
_entity.id
_entity.type
_entity.pdbx_description
1 polymer ?
#
loop_
_entity_poly.entity_id
_entity_poly.type
_entity_poly.pdbx_seq_one_letter_code
_entity_poly.pdbx_strand_id
1 'polypeptide(L)'
;MTTEKINLLDFDRKGMRQFFAEELGEKAFRADQVMKWIYHFGVDDFDNMTNINKKLREKLQHKCEIKAPTVAEAQHSSDGTIKWAMKVGDQDVETVCIPEEDRATLCVSSQVGCALECKFCSTAQQGFNRNLKVSEIIGQVWRAAREIGLQKETGRRPITNVVMMGMGEPLLNMKNLIPALEIMLDDLGFGLSKRRVTVSTSGVVSGLDQMTGKIDVALAISLHAPNDKLRSEIMPINDRWDIQDFLASVRRYIASSNANRGKVTVEYVLLDHVNDDMDHARELAELMKDTPCKINLIPFNPYPGSPYKKPSNSRIDRFQKTLMQYEHTVTVRKTRGDDIDAACGQLVGDVIDRTKRTAALKAARGAETIDVKAV
;
A
#
# COMPACT_ATOMS: atom_id res chain seq x y z
N MET A 1 11.58 -35.88 4.74
CA MET A 1 10.86 -34.61 5.00
C MET A 1 11.74 -33.49 4.51
N THR A 2 11.40 -32.87 3.40
CA THR A 2 12.11 -31.66 2.94
C THR A 2 11.77 -30.54 3.92
N THR A 3 12.72 -30.13 4.76
CA THR A 3 12.58 -28.94 5.60
C THR A 3 12.35 -27.75 4.67
N GLU A 4 11.26 -27.01 4.90
CA GLU A 4 10.96 -25.78 4.15
C GLU A 4 12.13 -24.81 4.32
N LYS A 5 12.65 -24.29 3.21
CA LYS A 5 13.78 -23.36 3.23
C LYS A 5 13.33 -22.00 3.81
N ILE A 6 14.25 -21.36 4.51
CA ILE A 6 14.03 -20.05 5.11
C ILE A 6 14.19 -18.98 4.02
N ASN A 7 13.14 -18.17 3.81
CA ASN A 7 13.21 -17.08 2.84
C ASN A 7 13.93 -15.86 3.44
N LEU A 8 15.08 -15.51 2.85
CA LEU A 8 15.89 -14.39 3.34
C LEU A 8 15.21 -13.02 3.15
N LEU A 9 14.20 -12.91 2.30
CA LEU A 9 13.40 -11.69 2.17
C LEU A 9 12.48 -11.42 3.38
N ASP A 10 12.30 -12.39 4.28
CA ASP A 10 11.52 -12.19 5.51
C ASP A 10 12.27 -11.46 6.62
N PHE A 11 13.56 -11.16 6.43
CA PHE A 11 14.38 -10.51 7.44
C PHE A 11 14.76 -9.07 7.06
N ASP A 12 14.56 -8.14 7.99
CA ASP A 12 15.26 -6.87 8.01
C ASP A 12 16.76 -7.08 8.31
N ARG A 13 17.56 -6.05 8.27
CA ARG A 13 18.99 -6.14 8.52
C ARG A 13 19.33 -6.72 9.89
N LYS A 14 18.59 -6.34 10.93
CA LYS A 14 18.80 -6.84 12.29
C LYS A 14 18.48 -8.32 12.38
N GLY A 15 17.33 -8.73 11.87
CA GLY A 15 16.91 -10.13 11.84
C GLY A 15 17.84 -10.99 10.99
N MET A 16 18.31 -10.48 9.83
CA MET A 16 19.27 -11.18 8.98
C MET A 16 20.60 -11.42 9.71
N ARG A 17 21.13 -10.41 10.38
CA ARG A 17 22.37 -10.53 11.17
C ARG A 17 22.24 -11.54 12.31
N GLN A 18 21.09 -11.51 13.01
CA GLN A 18 20.79 -12.46 14.07
C GLN A 18 20.71 -13.90 13.54
N PHE A 19 19.97 -14.12 12.46
CA PHE A 19 19.85 -15.41 11.81
C PHE A 19 21.23 -15.96 11.36
N PHE A 20 22.09 -15.12 10.79
CA PHE A 20 23.44 -15.52 10.39
C PHE A 20 24.29 -15.92 11.60
N ALA A 21 24.20 -15.22 12.71
CA ALA A 21 24.95 -15.53 13.91
C ALA A 21 24.47 -16.83 14.59
N GLU A 22 23.17 -16.96 14.77
CA GLU A 22 22.58 -18.04 15.58
C GLU A 22 22.43 -19.34 14.79
N GLU A 23 21.97 -19.27 13.53
CA GLU A 23 21.66 -20.46 12.72
C GLU A 23 22.78 -20.90 11.76
N LEU A 24 23.61 -19.96 11.30
CA LEU A 24 24.68 -20.24 10.36
C LEU A 24 26.07 -20.19 10.99
N GLY A 25 26.21 -19.65 12.23
CA GLY A 25 27.51 -19.48 12.89
C GLY A 25 28.43 -18.49 12.15
N GLU A 26 27.83 -17.48 11.49
CA GLU A 26 28.55 -16.53 10.64
C GLU A 26 28.57 -15.12 11.25
N LYS A 27 29.56 -14.32 10.93
CA LYS A 27 29.67 -12.94 11.42
C LYS A 27 28.62 -12.03 10.75
N ALA A 28 28.13 -11.04 11.48
CA ALA A 28 27.08 -10.10 11.04
C ALA A 28 27.35 -9.44 9.67
N PHE A 29 28.61 -9.11 9.34
CA PHE A 29 28.95 -8.49 8.05
C PHE A 29 28.67 -9.42 6.85
N ARG A 30 28.59 -10.74 7.05
CA ARG A 30 28.20 -11.68 6.00
C ARG A 30 26.73 -11.51 5.61
N ALA A 31 25.86 -11.27 6.61
CA ALA A 31 24.47 -10.91 6.35
C ALA A 31 24.39 -9.62 5.52
N ASP A 32 25.17 -8.60 5.86
CA ASP A 32 25.23 -7.35 5.12
C ASP A 32 25.67 -7.55 3.66
N GLN A 33 26.64 -8.42 3.41
CA GLN A 33 27.06 -8.77 2.05
C GLN A 33 25.94 -9.42 1.25
N VAL A 34 25.20 -10.37 1.86
CA VAL A 34 24.08 -11.05 1.21
C VAL A 34 22.93 -10.06 0.95
N MET A 35 22.58 -9.19 1.89
CA MET A 35 21.57 -8.15 1.66
C MET A 35 21.92 -7.27 0.44
N LYS A 36 23.19 -6.85 0.33
CA LYS A 36 23.65 -6.08 -0.83
C LYS A 36 23.47 -6.83 -2.13
N TRP A 37 23.77 -8.14 -2.17
CA TRP A 37 23.52 -8.95 -3.35
C TRP A 37 22.05 -9.02 -3.73
N ILE A 38 21.17 -9.21 -2.74
CA ILE A 38 19.73 -9.29 -2.95
C ILE A 38 19.17 -7.95 -3.47
N TYR A 39 19.43 -6.86 -2.75
CA TYR A 39 18.70 -5.59 -2.99
C TYR A 39 19.40 -4.63 -3.95
N HIS A 40 20.75 -4.60 -3.97
CA HIS A 40 21.46 -3.70 -4.89
C HIS A 40 21.74 -4.34 -6.24
N PHE A 41 22.01 -5.65 -6.25
CA PHE A 41 22.32 -6.36 -7.49
C PHE A 41 21.16 -7.20 -8.03
N GLY A 42 20.06 -7.33 -7.27
CA GLY A 42 18.88 -8.09 -7.66
C GLY A 42 19.15 -9.58 -7.85
N VAL A 43 20.11 -10.14 -7.12
CA VAL A 43 20.54 -11.55 -7.24
C VAL A 43 19.72 -12.43 -6.30
N ASP A 44 19.18 -13.52 -6.83
CA ASP A 44 18.41 -14.54 -6.12
C ASP A 44 19.07 -15.92 -6.12
N ASP A 45 20.23 -16.05 -6.77
CA ASP A 45 21.04 -17.27 -6.78
C ASP A 45 22.34 -17.05 -5.98
N PHE A 46 22.53 -17.86 -4.94
CA PHE A 46 23.70 -17.76 -4.07
C PHE A 46 25.02 -18.03 -4.80
N ASP A 47 25.03 -18.81 -5.90
CA ASP A 47 26.24 -19.07 -6.67
C ASP A 47 26.80 -17.83 -7.36
N ASN A 48 25.94 -16.87 -7.66
CA ASN A 48 26.31 -15.59 -8.26
C ASN A 48 26.90 -14.58 -7.25
N MET A 49 26.88 -14.90 -5.94
CA MET A 49 27.40 -14.03 -4.87
C MET A 49 28.92 -14.21 -4.70
N THR A 50 29.70 -13.73 -5.66
CA THR A 50 31.13 -14.06 -5.84
C THR A 50 32.04 -13.66 -4.69
N ASN A 51 31.68 -12.65 -3.87
CA ASN A 51 32.45 -12.25 -2.69
C ASN A 51 32.06 -12.98 -1.40
N ILE A 52 31.13 -13.95 -1.50
CA ILE A 52 30.76 -14.88 -0.43
C ILE A 52 31.55 -16.17 -0.64
N ASN A 53 32.22 -16.69 0.41
CA ASN A 53 32.97 -17.91 0.30
C ASN A 53 32.10 -19.14 -0.03
N LYS A 54 32.66 -20.13 -0.72
CA LYS A 54 31.91 -21.28 -1.22
C LYS A 54 31.16 -22.04 -0.11
N LYS A 55 31.80 -22.25 1.05
CA LYS A 55 31.22 -22.98 2.18
C LYS A 55 29.94 -22.28 2.70
N LEU A 56 29.92 -20.94 2.75
CA LEU A 56 28.73 -20.22 3.16
C LEU A 56 27.66 -20.27 2.07
N ARG A 57 28.02 -20.15 0.78
CA ARG A 57 27.05 -20.31 -0.31
C ARG A 57 26.35 -21.66 -0.28
N GLU A 58 27.12 -22.76 -0.08
CA GLU A 58 26.58 -24.11 0.10
C GLU A 58 25.59 -24.20 1.31
N LYS A 59 25.96 -23.60 2.45
CA LYS A 59 25.05 -23.54 3.62
C LYS A 59 23.77 -22.80 3.29
N LEU A 60 23.87 -21.64 2.60
CA LEU A 60 22.72 -20.83 2.20
C LEU A 60 21.82 -21.61 1.22
N GLN A 61 22.39 -22.26 0.21
CA GLN A 61 21.63 -23.08 -0.74
C GLN A 61 20.86 -24.21 -0.06
N HIS A 62 21.45 -24.80 0.98
CA HIS A 62 20.82 -25.91 1.70
C HIS A 62 19.69 -25.42 2.63
N LYS A 63 19.90 -24.34 3.37
CA LYS A 63 18.99 -23.88 4.43
C LYS A 63 18.03 -22.76 3.99
N CYS A 64 18.39 -21.98 2.97
CA CYS A 64 17.73 -20.72 2.63
C CYS A 64 17.27 -20.68 1.18
N GLU A 65 16.38 -19.75 0.92
CA GLU A 65 15.98 -19.33 -0.43
C GLU A 65 15.82 -17.79 -0.47
N ILE A 66 15.81 -17.23 -1.68
CA ILE A 66 15.45 -15.85 -1.96
C ILE A 66 14.27 -15.91 -2.92
N LYS A 67 13.05 -15.86 -2.36
CA LYS A 67 11.84 -16.11 -3.12
C LYS A 67 10.88 -14.92 -3.01
N ALA A 68 10.85 -14.11 -4.06
CA ALA A 68 9.87 -13.06 -4.26
C ALA A 68 8.62 -13.59 -4.98
N PRO A 69 7.47 -12.90 -4.90
CA PRO A 69 6.31 -13.19 -5.72
C PRO A 69 6.66 -13.28 -7.21
N THR A 70 6.00 -14.19 -7.93
CA THR A 70 6.16 -14.31 -9.38
C THR A 70 5.07 -13.51 -10.10
N VAL A 71 5.41 -12.91 -11.22
CA VAL A 71 4.43 -12.22 -12.06
C VAL A 71 3.57 -13.27 -12.76
N ALA A 72 2.26 -13.22 -12.51
CA ALA A 72 1.27 -14.01 -13.23
C ALA A 72 0.82 -13.31 -14.50
N GLU A 73 0.61 -11.99 -14.43
CA GLU A 73 0.18 -11.15 -15.53
C GLU A 73 0.80 -9.74 -15.37
N ALA A 74 1.11 -9.12 -16.51
CA ALA A 74 1.54 -7.73 -16.58
C ALA A 74 0.66 -6.98 -17.59
N GLN A 75 0.04 -5.89 -17.15
CA GLN A 75 -0.77 -5.00 -17.99
C GLN A 75 -0.08 -3.65 -18.12
N HIS A 76 -0.03 -3.13 -19.34
CA HIS A 76 0.63 -1.88 -19.67
C HIS A 76 -0.39 -0.85 -20.16
N SER A 77 -0.51 0.26 -19.44
CA SER A 77 -1.36 1.38 -19.81
C SER A 77 -0.71 2.26 -20.88
N SER A 78 -1.54 2.91 -21.67
CA SER A 78 -1.11 3.91 -22.65
C SER A 78 -0.38 5.11 -22.03
N ASP A 79 -0.56 5.37 -20.75
CA ASP A 79 0.12 6.44 -19.99
C ASP A 79 1.45 6.00 -19.35
N GLY A 80 1.89 4.77 -19.65
CA GLY A 80 3.12 4.17 -19.12
C GLY A 80 2.97 3.48 -17.76
N THR A 81 1.80 3.53 -17.14
CA THR A 81 1.51 2.78 -15.90
C THR A 81 1.57 1.28 -16.17
N ILE A 82 2.19 0.52 -15.26
CA ILE A 82 2.28 -0.94 -15.33
C ILE A 82 1.61 -1.53 -14.10
N LYS A 83 0.70 -2.47 -14.33
CA LYS A 83 0.06 -3.25 -13.27
C LYS A 83 0.47 -4.70 -13.39
N TRP A 84 0.93 -5.28 -12.30
CA TRP A 84 1.27 -6.69 -12.19
C TRP A 84 0.31 -7.40 -11.25
N ALA A 85 -0.24 -8.53 -11.68
CA ALA A 85 -0.78 -9.55 -10.80
C ALA A 85 0.38 -10.42 -10.33
N MET A 86 0.64 -10.45 -9.03
CA MET A 86 1.77 -11.17 -8.43
C MET A 86 1.27 -12.31 -7.54
N LYS A 87 1.76 -13.54 -7.79
CA LYS A 87 1.40 -14.73 -7.02
C LYS A 87 2.01 -14.73 -5.62
N VAL A 88 1.13 -14.91 -4.63
CA VAL A 88 1.45 -15.04 -3.22
C VAL A 88 0.80 -16.31 -2.65
N GLY A 89 1.50 -17.43 -2.77
CA GLY A 89 0.92 -18.76 -2.55
C GLY A 89 -0.01 -19.17 -3.70
N ASP A 90 -1.23 -19.50 -3.37
CA ASP A 90 -2.31 -19.89 -4.29
C ASP A 90 -3.22 -18.72 -4.73
N GLN A 91 -2.86 -17.50 -4.36
CA GLN A 91 -3.63 -16.29 -4.62
C GLN A 91 -2.77 -15.22 -5.27
N ASP A 92 -3.40 -14.16 -5.77
CA ASP A 92 -2.73 -13.07 -6.43
C ASP A 92 -3.00 -11.74 -5.71
N VAL A 93 -2.01 -10.86 -5.72
CA VAL A 93 -2.14 -9.44 -5.32
C VAL A 93 -1.67 -8.54 -6.44
N GLU A 94 -2.26 -7.36 -6.54
CA GLU A 94 -1.85 -6.39 -7.55
C GLU A 94 -0.85 -5.38 -7.02
N THR A 95 0.10 -5.03 -7.87
CA THR A 95 1.16 -4.03 -7.65
C THR A 95 1.20 -3.12 -8.85
N VAL A 96 1.24 -1.79 -8.63
CA VAL A 96 1.17 -0.81 -9.72
C VAL A 96 2.39 0.10 -9.72
N CYS A 97 3.06 0.23 -10.86
CA CYS A 97 4.11 1.22 -11.07
C CYS A 97 3.59 2.38 -11.91
N ILE A 98 3.70 3.57 -11.36
CA ILE A 98 3.31 4.82 -12.02
C ILE A 98 4.58 5.59 -12.35
N PRO A 99 5.05 5.58 -13.61
CA PRO A 99 6.20 6.35 -14.03
C PRO A 99 5.83 7.82 -14.24
N GLU A 100 6.74 8.68 -13.88
CA GLU A 100 6.75 10.11 -14.19
C GLU A 100 8.16 10.50 -14.67
N GLU A 101 8.33 11.74 -15.14
CA GLU A 101 9.58 12.22 -15.75
C GLU A 101 10.82 11.92 -14.89
N ASP A 102 10.80 12.25 -13.60
CA ASP A 102 11.92 12.11 -12.67
C ASP A 102 11.68 11.09 -11.53
N ARG A 103 10.54 10.42 -11.53
CA ARG A 103 10.19 9.47 -10.47
C ARG A 103 9.37 8.30 -11.00
N ALA A 104 9.50 7.16 -10.32
CA ALA A 104 8.60 6.04 -10.46
C ALA A 104 8.03 5.70 -9.08
N THR A 105 6.72 5.76 -8.95
CA THR A 105 6.00 5.43 -7.71
C THR A 105 5.43 4.03 -7.80
N LEU A 106 5.82 3.16 -6.87
CA LEU A 106 5.28 1.81 -6.75
C LEU A 106 4.20 1.76 -5.67
N CYS A 107 3.00 1.35 -6.06
CA CYS A 107 1.89 1.05 -5.16
C CYS A 107 1.94 -0.44 -4.78
N VAL A 108 2.07 -0.73 -3.48
CA VAL A 108 2.33 -2.07 -2.93
C VAL A 108 1.17 -2.51 -2.06
N SER A 109 0.80 -3.78 -2.19
CA SER A 109 -0.23 -4.45 -1.40
C SER A 109 0.31 -4.96 -0.06
N SER A 110 -0.52 -4.96 0.98
CA SER A 110 -0.18 -5.41 2.35
C SER A 110 -0.96 -6.62 2.82
N GLN A 111 -2.06 -6.95 2.15
CA GLN A 111 -2.93 -8.08 2.46
C GLN A 111 -3.43 -8.74 1.17
N VAL A 112 -3.85 -9.98 1.25
CA VAL A 112 -4.65 -10.64 0.22
C VAL A 112 -6.10 -10.29 0.48
N GLY A 113 -6.68 -9.44 -0.39
CA GLY A 113 -7.96 -8.76 -0.13
C GLY A 113 -7.81 -7.64 0.89
N CYS A 114 -8.90 -7.28 1.59
CA CYS A 114 -8.89 -6.25 2.62
C CYS A 114 -9.80 -6.64 3.78
N ALA A 115 -9.28 -6.49 5.01
CA ALA A 115 -10.07 -6.75 6.22
C ALA A 115 -11.12 -5.67 6.49
N LEU A 116 -10.99 -4.48 5.87
CA LEU A 116 -11.95 -3.38 5.98
C LEU A 116 -13.05 -3.46 4.92
N GLU A 117 -14.16 -2.73 5.16
CA GLU A 117 -15.37 -2.79 4.35
C GLU A 117 -15.72 -1.45 3.68
N CYS A 118 -14.69 -0.73 3.20
CA CYS A 118 -14.91 0.53 2.49
C CYS A 118 -15.78 0.31 1.24
N LYS A 119 -16.96 0.94 1.20
CA LYS A 119 -18.00 0.64 0.19
C LYS A 119 -17.61 1.09 -1.23
N PHE A 120 -16.69 2.01 -1.36
CA PHE A 120 -16.19 2.55 -2.63
C PHE A 120 -14.94 1.82 -3.16
N CYS A 121 -14.46 0.77 -2.50
CA CYS A 121 -13.21 0.09 -2.84
C CYS A 121 -13.46 -1.33 -3.35
N SER A 122 -13.00 -1.63 -4.56
CA SER A 122 -13.14 -2.95 -5.18
C SER A 122 -12.44 -4.04 -4.37
N THR A 123 -11.23 -3.78 -3.87
CA THR A 123 -10.50 -4.72 -3.00
C THR A 123 -11.29 -5.10 -1.74
N ALA A 124 -11.98 -4.13 -1.14
CA ALA A 124 -12.80 -4.40 0.05
C ALA A 124 -14.01 -5.29 -0.26
N GLN A 125 -14.54 -5.24 -1.49
CA GLN A 125 -15.66 -6.10 -1.93
C GLN A 125 -15.23 -7.55 -2.14
N GLN A 126 -13.94 -7.82 -2.34
CA GLN A 126 -13.42 -9.19 -2.49
C GLN A 126 -13.30 -9.94 -1.14
N GLY A 127 -13.42 -9.23 -0.02
CA GLY A 127 -13.20 -9.80 1.30
C GLY A 127 -11.73 -9.89 1.68
N PHE A 128 -11.41 -10.73 2.65
CA PHE A 128 -10.07 -10.86 3.24
C PHE A 128 -9.66 -12.33 3.39
N ASN A 129 -8.43 -12.63 3.05
CA ASN A 129 -7.83 -13.95 3.27
C ASN A 129 -6.79 -13.92 4.39
N ARG A 130 -5.68 -13.19 4.20
CA ARG A 130 -4.57 -13.14 5.14
C ARG A 130 -3.70 -11.89 4.98
N ASN A 131 -2.90 -11.65 5.96
CA ASN A 131 -1.80 -10.71 5.87
C ASN A 131 -0.69 -11.25 4.96
N LEU A 132 -0.04 -10.37 4.21
CA LEU A 132 1.17 -10.70 3.46
C LEU A 132 2.36 -10.81 4.41
N LYS A 133 3.29 -11.73 4.12
CA LYS A 133 4.58 -11.87 4.79
C LYS A 133 5.51 -10.70 4.41
N VAL A 134 6.60 -10.52 5.14
CA VAL A 134 7.62 -9.52 4.80
C VAL A 134 8.14 -9.77 3.38
N SER A 135 8.51 -11.02 3.06
CA SER A 135 8.98 -11.44 1.74
C SER A 135 7.97 -11.18 0.61
N GLU A 136 6.67 -11.23 0.90
CA GLU A 136 5.63 -10.93 -0.08
C GLU A 136 5.44 -9.43 -0.27
N ILE A 137 5.57 -8.61 0.79
CA ILE A 137 5.50 -7.15 0.69
C ILE A 137 6.76 -6.61 -0.03
N ILE A 138 7.94 -6.92 0.51
CA ILE A 138 9.19 -6.41 -0.04
C ILE A 138 9.53 -7.04 -1.40
N GLY A 139 9.05 -8.27 -1.60
CA GLY A 139 9.19 -9.00 -2.86
C GLY A 139 8.45 -8.35 -4.03
N GLN A 140 7.34 -7.64 -3.78
CA GLN A 140 6.68 -6.82 -4.81
C GLN A 140 7.63 -5.71 -5.29
N VAL A 141 8.31 -5.02 -4.35
CA VAL A 141 9.29 -3.97 -4.69
C VAL A 141 10.47 -4.56 -5.46
N TRP A 142 10.99 -5.69 -4.98
CA TRP A 142 12.13 -6.39 -5.58
C TRP A 142 11.80 -6.89 -7.00
N ARG A 143 10.62 -7.50 -7.19
CA ARG A 143 10.15 -7.99 -8.48
C ARG A 143 9.94 -6.86 -9.47
N ALA A 144 9.20 -5.82 -9.07
CA ALA A 144 8.94 -4.66 -9.92
C ALA A 144 10.26 -3.98 -10.35
N ALA A 145 11.23 -3.84 -9.44
CA ALA A 145 12.54 -3.27 -9.77
C ALA A 145 13.28 -4.10 -10.84
N ARG A 146 13.15 -5.42 -10.81
CA ARG A 146 13.75 -6.31 -11.85
C ARG A 146 13.01 -6.25 -13.18
N GLU A 147 11.66 -6.21 -13.15
CA GLU A 147 10.84 -6.13 -14.37
C GLU A 147 11.05 -4.83 -15.14
N ILE A 148 11.16 -3.70 -14.42
CA ILE A 148 11.46 -2.40 -15.05
C ILE A 148 12.90 -2.36 -15.58
N GLY A 149 13.76 -3.22 -15.07
CA GLY A 149 15.19 -3.23 -15.34
C GLY A 149 15.97 -2.45 -14.29
N LEU A 150 16.85 -3.17 -13.59
CA LEU A 150 17.89 -2.54 -12.80
C LEU A 150 18.79 -1.81 -13.80
N GLN A 151 18.56 -0.50 -14.00
CA GLN A 151 19.31 0.31 -14.95
C GLN A 151 20.74 0.46 -14.43
N LYS A 152 21.56 -0.56 -14.68
CA LYS A 152 22.99 -0.58 -14.34
C LYS A 152 23.78 0.57 -14.98
N GLU A 153 23.28 1.06 -16.13
CA GLU A 153 23.98 2.05 -16.96
C GLU A 153 23.76 3.49 -16.52
N THR A 154 22.61 3.82 -15.89
CA THR A 154 22.28 5.21 -15.56
C THR A 154 22.51 5.59 -14.10
N GLY A 155 22.79 4.62 -13.23
CA GLY A 155 22.87 4.83 -11.76
C GLY A 155 21.54 5.28 -11.13
N ARG A 156 20.47 5.40 -11.89
CA ARG A 156 19.13 5.75 -11.39
C ARG A 156 18.46 4.51 -10.81
N ARG A 157 17.82 4.67 -9.66
CA ARG A 157 16.97 3.64 -9.08
C ARG A 157 15.70 3.50 -9.92
N PRO A 158 15.30 2.28 -10.32
CA PRO A 158 14.09 2.07 -11.12
C PRO A 158 12.83 2.49 -10.37
N ILE A 159 12.82 2.36 -9.03
CA ILE A 159 11.73 2.78 -8.15
C ILE A 159 12.27 3.86 -7.22
N THR A 160 11.62 5.01 -7.21
CA THR A 160 12.02 6.17 -6.40
C THR A 160 11.12 6.41 -5.20
N ASN A 161 9.87 5.96 -5.28
CA ASN A 161 8.85 6.12 -4.25
C ASN A 161 8.07 4.82 -4.07
N VAL A 162 7.71 4.49 -2.84
CA VAL A 162 6.83 3.37 -2.51
C VAL A 162 5.65 3.90 -1.69
N VAL A 163 4.44 3.50 -2.07
CA VAL A 163 3.21 3.82 -1.34
C VAL A 163 2.47 2.54 -0.96
N MET A 164 2.16 2.37 0.31
CA MET A 164 1.36 1.26 0.83
C MET A 164 -0.12 1.61 0.65
N MET A 165 -0.56 1.63 -0.60
CA MET A 165 -1.92 2.02 -1.03
C MET A 165 -2.55 0.98 -1.96
N GLY A 166 -1.96 -0.20 -2.06
CA GLY A 166 -2.50 -1.34 -2.80
C GLY A 166 -3.60 -2.07 -2.02
N MET A 167 -3.66 -3.38 -2.19
CA MET A 167 -4.66 -4.20 -1.51
C MET A 167 -4.36 -4.30 0.00
N GLY A 168 -5.41 -4.09 0.82
CA GLY A 168 -5.37 -4.26 2.27
C GLY A 168 -5.11 -2.98 3.07
N GLU A 169 -5.32 -3.09 4.39
CA GLU A 169 -4.99 -2.05 5.37
C GLU A 169 -3.62 -2.35 6.02
N PRO A 170 -2.59 -1.54 5.73
CA PRO A 170 -1.23 -1.82 6.20
C PRO A 170 -1.11 -1.91 7.73
N LEU A 171 -1.85 -1.07 8.46
CA LEU A 171 -1.76 -1.03 9.93
C LEU A 171 -2.44 -2.23 10.62
N LEU A 172 -3.16 -3.08 9.89
CA LEU A 172 -3.60 -4.38 10.37
C LEU A 172 -2.54 -5.48 10.17
N ASN A 173 -1.43 -5.17 9.51
CA ASN A 173 -0.31 -6.10 9.26
C ASN A 173 1.01 -5.60 9.86
N MET A 174 0.98 -4.97 11.03
CA MET A 174 2.13 -4.31 11.66
C MET A 174 3.35 -5.22 11.82
N LYS A 175 3.13 -6.50 12.13
CA LYS A 175 4.19 -7.50 12.32
C LYS A 175 5.09 -7.63 11.09
N ASN A 176 4.51 -7.57 9.89
CA ASN A 176 5.25 -7.72 8.63
C ASN A 176 5.53 -6.36 7.98
N LEU A 177 4.69 -5.36 8.25
CA LEU A 177 4.85 -4.02 7.71
C LEU A 177 6.15 -3.35 8.20
N ILE A 178 6.41 -3.37 9.51
CA ILE A 178 7.59 -2.69 10.07
C ILE A 178 8.89 -3.22 9.49
N PRO A 179 9.19 -4.54 9.47
CA PRO A 179 10.41 -5.05 8.85
C PRO A 179 10.49 -4.72 7.33
N ALA A 180 9.37 -4.77 6.61
CA ALA A 180 9.36 -4.40 5.19
C ALA A 180 9.72 -2.92 4.98
N LEU A 181 9.20 -2.02 5.82
CA LEU A 181 9.55 -0.60 5.78
C LEU A 181 11.02 -0.36 6.15
N GLU A 182 11.54 -1.07 7.15
CA GLU A 182 12.97 -1.02 7.52
C GLU A 182 13.85 -1.43 6.34
N ILE A 183 13.53 -2.49 5.60
CA ILE A 183 14.27 -2.89 4.39
C ILE A 183 14.18 -1.81 3.30
N MET A 184 13.01 -1.17 3.12
CA MET A 184 12.87 -0.08 2.14
C MET A 184 13.77 1.12 2.46
N LEU A 185 13.99 1.39 3.75
CA LEU A 185 14.78 2.54 4.22
C LEU A 185 16.28 2.22 4.37
N ASP A 186 16.64 0.97 4.69
CA ASP A 186 18.02 0.56 4.96
C ASP A 186 18.92 0.77 3.75
N ASP A 187 20.14 1.29 3.99
CA ASP A 187 21.13 1.56 2.94
C ASP A 187 21.59 0.28 2.21
N LEU A 188 21.53 -0.88 2.87
CA LEU A 188 21.80 -2.20 2.25
C LEU A 188 20.54 -2.86 1.67
N GLY A 189 19.37 -2.26 1.94
CA GLY A 189 18.09 -2.59 1.31
C GLY A 189 17.87 -1.74 0.07
N PHE A 190 16.69 -1.12 -0.03
CA PHE A 190 16.40 -0.23 -1.16
C PHE A 190 16.93 1.20 -0.96
N GLY A 191 17.34 1.60 0.26
CA GLY A 191 17.91 2.91 0.59
C GLY A 191 17.00 4.08 0.21
N LEU A 192 15.70 3.91 0.27
CA LEU A 192 14.75 4.98 0.01
C LEU A 192 14.75 5.98 1.17
N SER A 193 14.63 7.26 0.86
CA SER A 193 14.46 8.23 1.94
C SER A 193 13.07 8.08 2.56
N LYS A 194 12.96 8.32 3.86
CA LYS A 194 11.72 8.22 4.64
C LYS A 194 10.54 9.03 4.08
N ARG A 195 10.79 10.08 3.30
CA ARG A 195 9.76 10.89 2.63
C ARG A 195 9.26 10.26 1.33
N ARG A 196 9.97 9.25 0.83
CA ARG A 196 9.64 8.54 -0.41
C ARG A 196 8.97 7.20 -0.15
N VAL A 197 8.79 6.84 1.12
CA VAL A 197 8.00 5.69 1.56
C VAL A 197 6.79 6.24 2.30
N THR A 198 5.58 5.93 1.81
CA THR A 198 4.32 6.41 2.38
C THR A 198 3.49 5.23 2.86
N VAL A 199 3.10 5.26 4.12
CA VAL A 199 2.06 4.38 4.66
C VAL A 199 0.74 5.13 4.60
N SER A 200 -0.28 4.49 4.02
CA SER A 200 -1.66 4.98 4.03
C SER A 200 -2.49 4.17 5.02
N THR A 201 -3.43 4.81 5.71
CA THR A 201 -4.35 4.11 6.60
C THR A 201 -5.76 4.66 6.52
N SER A 202 -6.70 3.76 6.66
CA SER A 202 -8.14 4.07 6.76
C SER A 202 -8.57 4.44 8.18
N GLY A 203 -7.64 4.55 9.15
CA GLY A 203 -7.93 4.98 10.51
C GLY A 203 -7.85 3.87 11.55
N VAL A 204 -6.94 2.92 11.39
CA VAL A 204 -6.61 1.94 12.43
C VAL A 204 -5.73 2.61 13.49
N VAL A 205 -6.37 3.30 14.44
CA VAL A 205 -5.72 4.12 15.47
C VAL A 205 -4.70 3.31 16.27
N SER A 206 -5.07 2.11 16.72
CA SER A 206 -4.16 1.25 17.47
C SER A 206 -2.89 0.87 16.71
N GLY A 207 -2.97 0.72 15.38
CA GLY A 207 -1.82 0.46 14.52
C GLY A 207 -0.96 1.72 14.34
N LEU A 208 -1.60 2.88 14.15
CA LEU A 208 -0.89 4.16 14.02
C LEU A 208 -0.13 4.53 15.29
N ASP A 209 -0.75 4.35 16.46
CA ASP A 209 -0.08 4.57 17.75
C ASP A 209 1.10 3.60 17.96
N GLN A 210 0.97 2.34 17.51
CA GLN A 210 2.10 1.38 17.54
C GLN A 210 3.22 1.77 16.58
N MET A 211 2.92 2.41 15.44
CA MET A 211 3.91 2.87 14.47
C MET A 211 4.68 4.09 14.99
N THR A 212 4.03 4.93 15.80
CA THR A 212 4.61 6.14 16.37
C THR A 212 5.86 5.81 17.19
N GLY A 213 6.99 6.44 16.85
CA GLY A 213 8.29 6.23 17.49
C GLY A 213 9.03 4.94 17.12
N LYS A 214 8.39 4.02 16.35
CA LYS A 214 9.06 2.81 15.85
C LYS A 214 9.68 3.02 14.47
N ILE A 215 8.97 3.68 13.58
CA ILE A 215 9.45 3.96 12.23
C ILE A 215 8.97 5.32 11.77
N ASP A 216 9.83 6.04 11.05
CA ASP A 216 9.54 7.38 10.53
C ASP A 216 9.43 7.35 9.01
N VAL A 217 8.21 7.32 8.51
CA VAL A 217 7.86 7.36 7.07
C VAL A 217 6.75 8.37 6.82
N ALA A 218 6.53 8.76 5.58
CA ALA A 218 5.42 9.63 5.23
C ALA A 218 4.07 8.95 5.53
N LEU A 219 3.11 9.74 6.01
CA LEU A 219 1.77 9.27 6.34
C LEU A 219 0.76 9.88 5.38
N ALA A 220 -0.11 9.05 4.84
CA ALA A 220 -1.36 9.44 4.20
C ALA A 220 -2.54 8.87 5.00
N ILE A 221 -3.64 9.61 5.06
CA ILE A 221 -4.86 9.18 5.74
C ILE A 221 -6.03 9.18 4.78
N SER A 222 -6.75 8.08 4.75
CA SER A 222 -8.00 7.92 4.00
C SER A 222 -9.15 8.45 4.86
N LEU A 223 -9.47 9.74 4.72
CA LEU A 223 -10.53 10.38 5.50
C LEU A 223 -11.90 10.21 4.84
N HIS A 224 -12.02 10.61 3.59
CA HIS A 224 -13.13 10.43 2.65
C HIS A 224 -14.51 10.99 3.06
N ALA A 225 -14.66 11.48 4.29
CA ALA A 225 -15.86 12.16 4.75
C ALA A 225 -15.49 13.24 5.77
N PRO A 226 -16.27 14.33 5.88
CA PRO A 226 -15.99 15.41 6.81
C PRO A 226 -16.60 15.21 8.20
N ASN A 227 -17.52 14.24 8.36
CA ASN A 227 -18.22 13.93 9.61
C ASN A 227 -18.41 12.43 9.80
N ASP A 228 -18.60 12.02 11.07
CA ASP A 228 -18.68 10.60 11.44
C ASP A 228 -19.86 9.87 10.83
N LYS A 229 -21.01 10.53 10.71
CA LYS A 229 -22.21 9.91 10.13
C LYS A 229 -21.93 9.42 8.71
N LEU A 230 -21.43 10.30 7.85
CA LEU A 230 -21.11 9.95 6.47
C LEU A 230 -19.92 8.99 6.39
N ARG A 231 -18.91 9.19 7.27
CA ARG A 231 -17.75 8.32 7.29
C ARG A 231 -18.11 6.88 7.66
N SER A 232 -18.96 6.68 8.67
CA SER A 232 -19.47 5.34 9.05
C SER A 232 -20.26 4.67 7.93
N GLU A 233 -21.01 5.45 7.15
CA GLU A 233 -21.74 4.91 5.99
C GLU A 233 -20.82 4.35 4.90
N ILE A 234 -19.72 5.04 4.56
CA ILE A 234 -18.82 4.65 3.45
C ILE A 234 -17.57 3.90 3.92
N MET A 235 -17.19 4.05 5.20
CA MET A 235 -16.02 3.43 5.83
C MET A 235 -16.37 2.94 7.24
N PRO A 236 -16.89 1.72 7.41
CA PRO A 236 -17.37 1.19 8.70
C PRO A 236 -16.31 1.12 9.82
N ILE A 237 -15.01 1.22 9.49
CA ILE A 237 -13.94 1.34 10.50
C ILE A 237 -14.15 2.54 11.43
N ASN A 238 -14.88 3.56 11.00
CA ASN A 238 -15.22 4.74 11.79
C ASN A 238 -16.05 4.41 13.04
N ASP A 239 -16.83 3.34 13.00
CA ASP A 239 -17.64 2.90 14.15
C ASP A 239 -16.74 2.40 15.31
N ARG A 240 -15.49 2.03 15.01
CA ARG A 240 -14.50 1.62 16.00
C ARG A 240 -13.64 2.77 16.50
N TRP A 241 -13.27 3.68 15.61
CA TRP A 241 -12.47 4.88 15.89
C TRP A 241 -13.04 6.03 15.08
N ASP A 242 -13.64 6.98 15.77
CA ASP A 242 -14.22 8.16 15.16
C ASP A 242 -13.13 9.08 14.57
N ILE A 243 -13.59 10.12 13.86
CA ILE A 243 -12.69 11.08 13.22
C ILE A 243 -11.79 11.78 14.25
N GLN A 244 -12.29 12.09 15.45
CA GLN A 244 -11.51 12.82 16.45
C GLN A 244 -10.40 11.94 17.04
N ASP A 245 -10.69 10.70 17.37
CA ASP A 245 -9.70 9.72 17.80
C ASP A 245 -8.63 9.52 16.74
N PHE A 246 -9.06 9.38 15.49
CA PHE A 246 -8.15 9.22 14.35
C PHE A 246 -7.24 10.43 14.15
N LEU A 247 -7.78 11.64 14.10
CA LEU A 247 -6.99 12.87 13.93
C LEU A 247 -6.08 13.14 15.14
N ALA A 248 -6.50 12.78 16.35
CA ALA A 248 -5.63 12.87 17.52
C ALA A 248 -4.39 11.97 17.38
N SER A 249 -4.56 10.72 16.94
CA SER A 249 -3.45 9.81 16.65
C SER A 249 -2.56 10.33 15.52
N VAL A 250 -3.15 10.86 14.44
CA VAL A 250 -2.42 11.49 13.32
C VAL A 250 -1.55 12.63 13.81
N ARG A 251 -2.09 13.54 14.64
CA ARG A 251 -1.32 14.67 15.20
C ARG A 251 -0.15 14.19 16.06
N ARG A 252 -0.32 13.13 16.87
CA ARG A 252 0.79 12.52 17.62
C ARG A 252 1.88 11.98 16.69
N TYR A 253 1.50 11.27 15.63
CA TYR A 253 2.46 10.72 14.68
C TYR A 253 3.23 11.82 13.95
N ILE A 254 2.57 12.80 13.35
CA ILE A 254 3.25 13.86 12.58
C ILE A 254 4.13 14.76 13.47
N ALA A 255 3.78 14.94 14.75
CA ALA A 255 4.60 15.68 15.69
C ALA A 255 5.94 14.99 15.98
N SER A 256 5.99 13.64 15.93
CA SER A 256 7.21 12.85 16.12
C SER A 256 7.95 12.53 14.83
N SER A 257 7.35 12.81 13.65
CA SER A 257 7.87 12.40 12.34
C SER A 257 8.59 13.53 11.60
N ASN A 258 9.85 13.30 11.24
CA ASN A 258 10.59 14.16 10.32
C ASN A 258 10.26 13.91 8.83
N ALA A 259 9.72 12.72 8.50
CA ALA A 259 9.31 12.39 7.14
C ALA A 259 8.17 13.29 6.67
N ASN A 260 7.26 13.63 7.57
CA ASN A 260 6.04 14.39 7.27
C ASN A 260 6.24 15.92 7.29
N ARG A 261 7.35 16.44 7.83
CA ARG A 261 7.60 17.88 8.00
C ARG A 261 6.43 18.61 8.69
N GLY A 262 5.80 17.96 9.67
CA GLY A 262 4.66 18.47 10.42
C GLY A 262 3.33 18.49 9.65
N LYS A 263 3.22 17.86 8.48
CA LYS A 263 1.98 17.81 7.68
C LYS A 263 1.65 16.38 7.28
N VAL A 264 0.36 16.03 7.28
CA VAL A 264 -0.16 14.75 6.77
C VAL A 264 -0.77 14.94 5.38
N THR A 265 -0.74 13.90 4.56
CA THR A 265 -1.53 13.87 3.31
C THR A 265 -2.92 13.29 3.61
N VAL A 266 -3.96 14.05 3.31
CA VAL A 266 -5.36 13.63 3.44
C VAL A 266 -5.86 13.20 2.07
N GLU A 267 -6.19 11.92 1.93
CA GLU A 267 -6.84 11.39 0.75
C GLU A 267 -8.36 11.50 0.92
N TYR A 268 -9.04 12.11 -0.05
CA TYR A 268 -10.48 12.30 -0.04
C TYR A 268 -11.07 11.89 -1.39
N VAL A 269 -11.71 10.73 -1.45
CA VAL A 269 -12.44 10.28 -2.64
C VAL A 269 -13.71 11.11 -2.81
N LEU A 270 -13.93 11.61 -4.01
CA LEU A 270 -15.16 12.35 -4.35
C LEU A 270 -16.17 11.42 -4.99
N LEU A 271 -17.27 11.20 -4.33
CA LEU A 271 -18.41 10.37 -4.73
C LEU A 271 -19.61 11.27 -5.09
N ASP A 272 -20.09 11.17 -6.32
CA ASP A 272 -21.16 12.02 -6.85
C ASP A 272 -22.42 11.98 -5.99
N HIS A 273 -22.88 13.14 -5.54
CA HIS A 273 -24.04 13.33 -4.66
C HIS A 273 -23.98 12.58 -3.31
N VAL A 274 -22.79 12.18 -2.85
CA VAL A 274 -22.59 11.50 -1.56
C VAL A 274 -21.79 12.38 -0.59
N ASN A 275 -20.58 12.77 -0.99
CA ASN A 275 -19.64 13.52 -0.14
C ASN A 275 -19.02 14.73 -0.85
N ASP A 276 -19.57 15.15 -1.98
CA ASP A 276 -19.03 16.16 -2.90
C ASP A 276 -19.79 17.48 -2.90
N ASP A 277 -20.68 17.71 -1.94
CA ASP A 277 -21.38 18.99 -1.76
C ASP A 277 -20.48 20.08 -1.16
N MET A 278 -20.83 21.33 -1.43
CA MET A 278 -20.05 22.48 -0.92
C MET A 278 -20.09 22.60 0.61
N ASP A 279 -21.15 22.11 1.25
CA ASP A 279 -21.22 22.03 2.70
C ASP A 279 -20.22 20.99 3.25
N HIS A 280 -20.06 19.83 2.59
CA HIS A 280 -19.03 18.87 2.93
C HIS A 280 -17.61 19.46 2.76
N ALA A 281 -17.39 20.32 1.75
CA ALA A 281 -16.11 21.00 1.60
C ALA A 281 -15.82 21.98 2.75
N ARG A 282 -16.84 22.72 3.22
CA ARG A 282 -16.71 23.63 4.36
C ARG A 282 -16.48 22.86 5.66
N GLU A 283 -17.26 21.80 5.90
CA GLU A 283 -17.07 20.92 7.06
C GLU A 283 -15.66 20.32 7.07
N LEU A 284 -15.16 19.83 5.93
CA LEU A 284 -13.81 19.28 5.80
C LEU A 284 -12.74 20.34 6.08
N ALA A 285 -12.93 21.56 5.58
CA ALA A 285 -11.99 22.65 5.83
C ALA A 285 -11.91 22.99 7.34
N GLU A 286 -13.04 23.11 8.01
CA GLU A 286 -13.09 23.39 9.46
C GLU A 286 -12.55 22.20 10.27
N LEU A 287 -12.87 20.95 9.91
CA LEU A 287 -12.36 19.76 10.56
C LEU A 287 -10.82 19.69 10.53
N MET A 288 -10.22 20.10 9.42
CA MET A 288 -8.76 20.02 9.23
C MET A 288 -8.00 21.26 9.70
N LYS A 289 -8.66 22.27 10.23
CA LYS A 289 -8.07 23.54 10.66
C LYS A 289 -6.89 23.38 11.62
N ASP A 290 -7.04 22.49 12.61
CA ASP A 290 -6.01 22.23 13.63
C ASP A 290 -5.07 21.05 13.29
N THR A 291 -5.17 20.52 12.07
CA THR A 291 -4.32 19.42 11.62
C THR A 291 -3.59 19.83 10.34
N PRO A 292 -2.31 20.24 10.43
CA PRO A 292 -1.56 20.66 9.25
C PRO A 292 -1.53 19.54 8.20
N CYS A 293 -2.07 19.84 7.02
CA CYS A 293 -2.24 18.82 5.99
C CYS A 293 -2.08 19.36 4.57
N LYS A 294 -2.01 18.43 3.64
CA LYS A 294 -2.27 18.61 2.21
C LYS A 294 -3.43 17.71 1.85
N ILE A 295 -4.45 18.24 1.19
CA ILE A 295 -5.64 17.47 0.78
C ILE A 295 -5.47 17.04 -0.68
N ASN A 296 -5.62 15.74 -0.90
CA ASN A 296 -5.62 15.09 -2.19
C ASN A 296 -7.06 14.66 -2.52
N LEU A 297 -7.70 15.36 -3.43
CA LEU A 297 -9.02 14.98 -3.95
C LEU A 297 -8.85 13.90 -5.02
N ILE A 298 -9.52 12.77 -4.82
CA ILE A 298 -9.49 11.63 -5.74
C ILE A 298 -10.88 11.55 -6.40
N PRO A 299 -11.07 12.00 -7.65
CA PRO A 299 -12.28 11.70 -8.36
C PRO A 299 -12.50 10.19 -8.36
N PHE A 300 -13.70 9.72 -8.03
CA PHE A 300 -13.97 8.29 -7.93
C PHE A 300 -13.66 7.57 -9.25
N ASN A 301 -12.98 6.44 -9.14
CA ASN A 301 -12.69 5.57 -10.28
C ASN A 301 -13.72 4.42 -10.26
N PRO A 302 -14.69 4.42 -11.20
CA PRO A 302 -15.73 3.39 -11.24
C PRO A 302 -15.14 1.99 -11.47
N TYR A 303 -15.80 0.99 -10.91
CA TYR A 303 -15.51 -0.43 -11.17
C TYR A 303 -16.82 -1.20 -11.32
N PRO A 304 -16.83 -2.38 -11.97
CA PRO A 304 -18.05 -3.14 -12.21
C PRO A 304 -18.80 -3.47 -10.91
N GLY A 305 -20.08 -3.09 -10.86
CA GLY A 305 -20.96 -3.32 -9.71
C GLY A 305 -20.84 -2.30 -8.57
N SER A 306 -20.07 -1.22 -8.73
CA SER A 306 -20.08 -0.11 -7.78
C SER A 306 -21.39 0.68 -7.85
N PRO A 307 -22.01 1.04 -6.72
CA PRO A 307 -23.18 1.92 -6.71
C PRO A 307 -22.81 3.40 -6.89
N TYR A 308 -21.54 3.75 -6.77
CA TYR A 308 -21.07 5.14 -6.80
C TYR A 308 -20.69 5.60 -8.20
N LYS A 309 -20.72 6.90 -8.39
CA LYS A 309 -20.36 7.57 -9.64
C LYS A 309 -19.28 8.63 -9.40
N LYS A 310 -18.54 8.95 -10.44
CA LYS A 310 -17.59 10.06 -10.45
C LYS A 310 -18.35 11.38 -10.58
N PRO A 311 -18.06 12.39 -9.75
CA PRO A 311 -18.65 13.74 -9.91
C PRO A 311 -18.23 14.39 -11.22
N SER A 312 -19.05 15.35 -11.66
CA SER A 312 -18.68 16.19 -12.81
C SER A 312 -17.44 17.05 -12.48
N ASN A 313 -16.66 17.38 -13.51
CA ASN A 313 -15.47 18.21 -13.34
C ASN A 313 -15.81 19.56 -12.68
N SER A 314 -16.97 20.15 -13.01
CA SER A 314 -17.40 21.41 -12.40
C SER A 314 -17.70 21.27 -10.90
N ARG A 315 -18.18 20.12 -10.41
CA ARG A 315 -18.37 19.85 -8.99
C ARG A 315 -17.01 19.68 -8.29
N ILE A 316 -16.10 18.92 -8.90
CA ILE A 316 -14.73 18.74 -8.41
C ILE A 316 -14.02 20.09 -8.27
N ASP A 317 -14.08 20.95 -9.30
CA ASP A 317 -13.45 22.27 -9.30
C ASP A 317 -14.03 23.19 -8.23
N ARG A 318 -15.35 23.17 -8.04
CA ARG A 318 -16.01 23.96 -6.99
C ARG A 318 -15.60 23.47 -5.60
N PHE A 319 -15.59 22.17 -5.37
CA PHE A 319 -15.15 21.57 -4.11
C PHE A 319 -13.70 21.96 -3.79
N GLN A 320 -12.80 21.84 -4.76
CA GLN A 320 -11.40 22.24 -4.63
C GLN A 320 -11.28 23.75 -4.28
N LYS A 321 -11.96 24.62 -5.04
CA LYS A 321 -11.93 26.07 -4.82
C LYS A 321 -12.46 26.44 -3.44
N THR A 322 -13.52 25.77 -2.97
CA THR A 322 -14.07 25.99 -1.62
C THR A 322 -13.03 25.68 -0.55
N LEU A 323 -12.34 24.53 -0.62
CA LEU A 323 -11.25 24.20 0.32
C LEU A 323 -10.08 25.20 0.27
N MET A 324 -9.73 25.68 -0.93
CA MET A 324 -8.65 26.67 -1.11
C MET A 324 -9.00 28.04 -0.49
N GLN A 325 -10.29 28.42 -0.43
CA GLN A 325 -10.74 29.63 0.27
C GLN A 325 -10.46 29.58 1.77
N TYR A 326 -10.32 28.39 2.35
CA TYR A 326 -9.92 28.15 3.74
C TYR A 326 -8.41 27.92 3.90
N GLU A 327 -7.62 28.36 2.93
CA GLU A 327 -6.15 28.29 2.92
C GLU A 327 -5.54 26.87 2.91
N HIS A 328 -6.35 25.84 2.63
CA HIS A 328 -5.82 24.49 2.48
C HIS A 328 -5.05 24.31 1.17
N THR A 329 -3.93 23.59 1.23
CA THR A 329 -3.23 23.11 0.02
C THR A 329 -3.99 21.93 -0.54
N VAL A 330 -4.59 22.08 -1.73
CA VAL A 330 -5.46 21.09 -2.35
C VAL A 330 -4.96 20.71 -3.74
N THR A 331 -4.89 19.42 -4.00
CA THR A 331 -4.58 18.86 -5.32
C THR A 331 -5.70 17.91 -5.75
N VAL A 332 -6.03 17.94 -7.05
CA VAL A 332 -6.91 16.92 -7.65
C VAL A 332 -6.01 15.89 -8.30
N ARG A 333 -6.17 14.62 -7.91
CA ARG A 333 -5.36 13.52 -8.44
C ARG A 333 -5.81 13.20 -9.86
N LYS A 334 -4.85 13.18 -10.79
CA LYS A 334 -5.07 12.67 -12.13
C LYS A 334 -5.13 11.15 -12.07
N THR A 335 -6.17 10.55 -12.61
CA THR A 335 -6.27 9.09 -12.77
C THR A 335 -5.12 8.60 -13.65
N ARG A 336 -4.50 7.49 -13.26
CA ARG A 336 -3.42 6.81 -13.97
C ARG A 336 -3.79 5.35 -14.15
N GLY A 337 -3.44 4.78 -15.32
CA GLY A 337 -3.77 3.39 -15.64
C GLY A 337 -5.27 3.11 -15.68
N ASP A 338 -6.08 4.07 -16.14
CA ASP A 338 -7.53 3.95 -16.21
C ASP A 338 -7.98 2.83 -17.16
N ASP A 339 -7.24 2.66 -18.26
CA ASP A 339 -7.46 1.65 -19.30
C ASP A 339 -7.12 0.21 -18.87
N ILE A 340 -6.49 0.03 -17.71
CA ILE A 340 -6.10 -1.26 -17.13
C ILE A 340 -6.60 -1.46 -15.68
N ASP A 341 -7.59 -0.68 -15.23
CA ASP A 341 -8.13 -0.72 -13.87
C ASP A 341 -7.03 -0.66 -12.77
N ALA A 342 -6.02 0.22 -12.97
CA ALA A 342 -4.89 0.37 -12.05
C ALA A 342 -5.03 1.53 -11.06
N ALA A 343 -6.17 2.24 -11.08
CA ALA A 343 -6.38 3.40 -10.23
C ALA A 343 -6.72 2.98 -8.77
N CYS A 344 -6.60 3.95 -7.85
CA CYS A 344 -6.93 3.74 -6.45
C CYS A 344 -8.37 3.25 -6.28
N GLY A 345 -8.53 2.18 -5.49
CA GLY A 345 -9.82 1.54 -5.22
C GLY A 345 -10.28 0.52 -6.27
N GLN A 346 -9.56 0.36 -7.38
CA GLN A 346 -9.91 -0.59 -8.45
C GLN A 346 -9.19 -1.94 -8.35
N LEU A 347 -8.10 -2.04 -7.57
CA LEU A 347 -7.27 -3.24 -7.52
C LEU A 347 -8.06 -4.48 -7.09
N VAL A 348 -7.90 -5.55 -7.85
CA VAL A 348 -8.53 -6.85 -7.65
C VAL A 348 -7.46 -7.95 -7.78
N GLY A 349 -7.47 -8.91 -6.83
CA GLY A 349 -6.63 -10.11 -6.89
C GLY A 349 -7.47 -11.36 -7.04
N ASP A 350 -6.83 -12.50 -7.22
CA ASP A 350 -7.51 -13.78 -7.00
C ASP A 350 -7.54 -14.07 -5.49
N VAL A 351 -8.66 -13.72 -4.85
CA VAL A 351 -8.83 -13.73 -3.39
C VAL A 351 -9.83 -14.79 -2.96
N ILE A 352 -9.37 -15.78 -2.20
CA ILE A 352 -10.25 -16.73 -1.50
C ILE A 352 -10.74 -16.04 -0.22
N ASP A 353 -11.97 -15.51 -0.26
CA ASP A 353 -12.58 -14.78 0.85
C ASP A 353 -12.87 -15.68 2.06
N ARG A 354 -12.20 -15.43 3.18
CA ARG A 354 -12.46 -16.10 4.47
C ARG A 354 -13.53 -15.42 5.33
N THR A 355 -13.94 -14.21 4.96
CA THR A 355 -14.94 -13.43 5.72
C THR A 355 -16.38 -13.76 5.30
N LYS A 356 -16.58 -14.55 4.24
CA LYS A 356 -17.86 -14.82 3.59
C LYS A 356 -18.59 -13.58 3.04
N ARG A 357 -17.89 -12.43 2.97
CA ARG A 357 -18.42 -11.15 2.50
C ARG A 357 -18.87 -11.23 1.05
N THR A 358 -18.07 -11.85 0.21
CA THR A 358 -18.36 -12.06 -1.21
C THR A 358 -19.64 -12.86 -1.42
N ALA A 359 -19.89 -13.89 -0.58
CA ALA A 359 -21.12 -14.68 -0.63
C ALA A 359 -22.34 -13.86 -0.19
N ALA A 360 -22.21 -13.07 0.89
CA ALA A 360 -23.25 -12.17 1.36
C ALA A 360 -23.63 -11.10 0.33
N LEU A 361 -22.66 -10.50 -0.35
CA LEU A 361 -22.88 -9.52 -1.43
C LEU A 361 -23.57 -10.15 -2.64
N LYS A 362 -23.17 -11.37 -3.04
CA LYS A 362 -23.85 -12.09 -4.13
C LYS A 362 -25.31 -12.43 -3.76
N ALA A 363 -25.55 -12.84 -2.51
CA ALA A 363 -26.90 -13.11 -2.04
C ALA A 363 -27.79 -11.84 -2.02
N ALA A 364 -27.27 -10.72 -1.54
CA ALA A 364 -27.97 -9.44 -1.55
C ALA A 364 -28.33 -8.97 -2.97
N ARG A 365 -27.40 -9.08 -3.91
CA ARG A 365 -27.65 -8.74 -5.34
C ARG A 365 -28.62 -9.69 -6.03
N GLY A 366 -28.64 -10.97 -5.64
CA GLY A 366 -29.61 -11.96 -6.13
C GLY A 366 -31.03 -11.68 -5.62
N ALA A 367 -31.18 -11.14 -4.42
CA ALA A 367 -32.45 -10.73 -3.86
C ALA A 367 -33.05 -9.49 -4.55
N GLU A 368 -32.20 -8.50 -4.93
CA GLU A 368 -32.63 -7.30 -5.68
C GLU A 368 -33.11 -7.63 -7.12
N THR A 369 -32.59 -8.70 -7.72
CA THR A 369 -32.99 -9.10 -9.09
C THR A 369 -34.30 -9.90 -9.16
N ILE A 370 -34.83 -10.36 -8.05
CA ILE A 370 -36.09 -11.15 -8.00
C ILE A 370 -37.33 -10.22 -7.91
N ASP A 371 -37.18 -8.99 -7.40
CA ASP A 371 -38.31 -8.06 -7.19
C ASP A 371 -38.70 -7.21 -8.42
N VAL A 372 -37.98 -7.30 -9.54
CA VAL A 372 -38.25 -6.53 -10.77
C VAL A 372 -39.13 -7.31 -11.78
N LYS A 373 -39.59 -8.51 -11.46
CA LYS A 373 -40.46 -9.32 -12.33
C LYS A 373 -41.88 -9.56 -11.79
N ALA A 374 -42.33 -8.80 -10.82
CA ALA A 374 -43.68 -8.90 -10.28
C ALA A 374 -44.29 -7.48 -10.18
N VAL A 375 -44.46 -6.80 -11.31
CA VAL A 375 -45.54 -5.84 -11.61
C VAL A 375 -45.74 -5.79 -13.13
#